data_c8713bfec90fab2e1cb1b37c35c99031
#
_entry.id   c8713bfec90fab2e1cb1b37c35c99031
#
_cell.length_a   1.000
_cell.length_b   1.000
_cell.length_c   1.000
_cell.angle_alpha   90.00
_cell.angle_beta   90.00
_cell.angle_gamma   90.00
#
_symmetry.space_group_name_H-M   'P 1'
#
loop_
_entity.id
_entity.type
_entity.pdbx_description
1 polymer ?
#
loop_
_entity_poly.entity_id
_entity_poly.type
_entity_poly.pdbx_seq_one_letter_code
_entity_poly.pdbx_strand_id
1 'polypeptide(L)'
;MSWDLIFQHLFIVLAASLLSIAVGLPLGIWAYVSKTARPVILRIVDLLQTIPSLALLGIIMVVLDPGKLTVIIGITLYSLLPIVRNTCLGLQEVDPGVKEAARGMGMSKPYRVLMVEFPLAFPTVFTGIRIAVVNAIGTAVFAAFVGGGGLGGVITQAIRISDMSLILAATGVLMVIAVVLDLIMSWFEGQMRKSRGGSKKMWIPVAAIVLAFILLLPYGRGGTGDILLYDGDYSETQLMHHMVKMLVEDQTDLTVTIQDQMSQVNNWNSLKDDSHTCDLMISYDGTILTTFLGQDTVDVPEGMTIYDYVQGELDSYGLTQLEQLGFENTYAIGVPQALADEYGLETISDLIPIADQLTFGAEQEFFTLEGSMKYDPFVKFYGLNFQDAVSVDMGLKYSAIENGSFDVAVVYSTDGLNKKVGLKVLEDDQSFFPDYNGVFLVRDDLLEKYPEVADILNQLAGKIPTEQMAELTYQVDVEGRTVDEVAREFLVSLGLLEA
;
A
#
# COMPACT_ATOMS: atom_id res chain seq x y z
N MET A 1 -2.62 -2.82 16.41
CA MET A 1 -2.98 -1.57 15.69
C MET A 1 -2.45 -0.39 16.50
N SER A 2 -1.51 0.40 15.97
CA SER A 2 -0.87 1.51 16.67
C SER A 2 -1.67 2.82 16.52
N TRP A 3 -1.51 3.75 17.48
CA TRP A 3 -2.09 5.10 17.40
C TRP A 3 -1.48 5.91 16.26
N ASP A 4 -0.22 5.64 15.89
CA ASP A 4 0.49 6.34 14.83
C ASP A 4 -0.19 6.15 13.48
N LEU A 5 -0.63 4.94 13.15
CA LEU A 5 -1.38 4.65 11.91
C LEU A 5 -2.71 5.40 11.84
N ILE A 6 -3.40 5.58 12.99
CA ILE A 6 -4.62 6.38 13.06
C ILE A 6 -4.30 7.85 12.79
N PHE A 7 -3.25 8.40 13.40
CA PHE A 7 -2.86 9.79 13.20
C PHE A 7 -2.32 10.06 11.79
N GLN A 8 -1.57 9.12 11.20
CA GLN A 8 -1.17 9.19 9.79
C GLN A 8 -2.38 9.23 8.86
N HIS A 9 -3.34 8.34 9.07
CA HIS A 9 -4.57 8.30 8.28
C HIS A 9 -5.34 9.62 8.36
N LEU A 10 -5.49 10.17 9.58
CA LEU A 10 -6.12 11.47 9.80
C LEU A 10 -5.32 12.62 9.17
N PHE A 11 -3.99 12.58 9.20
CA PHE A 11 -3.15 13.58 8.54
C PHE A 11 -3.41 13.61 7.03
N ILE A 12 -3.40 12.46 6.36
CA ILE A 12 -3.67 12.35 4.92
C ILE A 12 -5.04 12.92 4.57
N VAL A 13 -6.07 12.51 5.32
CA VAL A 13 -7.45 13.00 5.13
C VAL A 13 -7.53 14.51 5.28
N LEU A 14 -6.92 15.09 6.32
CA LEU A 14 -6.97 16.53 6.57
C LEU A 14 -6.14 17.31 5.57
N ALA A 15 -4.94 16.82 5.20
CA ALA A 15 -4.11 17.43 4.16
C ALA A 15 -4.84 17.51 2.82
N ALA A 16 -5.40 16.39 2.36
CA ALA A 16 -6.18 16.32 1.15
C ALA A 16 -7.44 17.20 1.21
N SER A 17 -8.12 17.24 2.36
CA SER A 17 -9.31 18.08 2.55
C SER A 17 -8.98 19.55 2.47
N LEU A 18 -7.90 20.01 3.11
CA LEU A 18 -7.45 21.40 3.04
C LEU A 18 -7.08 21.80 1.61
N LEU A 19 -6.35 20.94 0.91
CA LEU A 19 -5.98 21.18 -0.48
C LEU A 19 -7.23 21.19 -1.39
N SER A 20 -8.18 20.28 -1.15
CA SER A 20 -9.46 20.24 -1.87
C SER A 20 -10.29 21.51 -1.64
N ILE A 21 -10.30 22.05 -0.43
CA ILE A 21 -10.96 23.33 -0.11
C ILE A 21 -10.26 24.47 -0.83
N ALA A 22 -8.92 24.52 -0.76
CA ALA A 22 -8.12 25.58 -1.38
C ALA A 22 -8.29 25.64 -2.91
N VAL A 23 -8.46 24.50 -3.58
CA VAL A 23 -8.68 24.42 -5.03
C VAL A 23 -10.17 24.47 -5.38
N GLY A 24 -10.99 23.74 -4.66
CA GLY A 24 -12.42 23.56 -4.98
C GLY A 24 -13.27 24.80 -4.77
N LEU A 25 -13.02 25.60 -3.72
CA LEU A 25 -13.76 26.84 -3.50
C LEU A 25 -13.55 27.86 -4.63
N PRO A 26 -12.31 28.21 -5.05
CA PRO A 26 -12.11 29.10 -6.19
C PRO A 26 -12.73 28.56 -7.49
N LEU A 27 -12.63 27.27 -7.76
CA LEU A 27 -13.24 26.64 -8.94
C LEU A 27 -14.77 26.72 -8.90
N GLY A 28 -15.38 26.48 -7.75
CA GLY A 28 -16.84 26.60 -7.55
C GLY A 28 -17.34 28.05 -7.70
N ILE A 29 -16.61 29.02 -7.16
CA ILE A 29 -16.89 30.43 -7.36
C ILE A 29 -16.73 30.82 -8.84
N TRP A 30 -15.70 30.34 -9.51
CA TRP A 30 -15.51 30.60 -10.95
C TRP A 30 -16.63 29.98 -11.78
N ALA A 31 -17.02 28.75 -11.49
CA ALA A 31 -18.18 28.12 -12.12
C ALA A 31 -19.49 28.90 -11.90
N TYR A 32 -19.66 29.55 -10.73
CA TYR A 32 -20.79 30.42 -10.47
C TYR A 32 -20.73 31.71 -11.29
N VAL A 33 -19.59 32.41 -11.29
CA VAL A 33 -19.42 33.73 -11.91
C VAL A 33 -19.45 33.70 -13.42
N SER A 34 -18.91 32.63 -14.05
CA SER A 34 -18.79 32.44 -15.51
C SER A 34 -19.77 31.43 -16.03
N LYS A 35 -20.76 31.87 -16.80
CA LYS A 35 -21.74 30.99 -17.46
C LYS A 35 -21.09 30.05 -18.49
N THR A 36 -20.00 30.48 -19.11
CA THR A 36 -19.25 29.72 -20.13
C THR A 36 -18.35 28.67 -19.48
N ALA A 37 -17.65 29.02 -18.40
CA ALA A 37 -16.75 28.09 -17.70
C ALA A 37 -17.50 27.03 -16.88
N ARG A 38 -18.70 27.35 -16.38
CA ARG A 38 -19.51 26.45 -15.54
C ARG A 38 -19.66 25.03 -16.09
N PRO A 39 -20.19 24.84 -17.31
CA PRO A 39 -20.41 23.47 -17.84
C PRO A 39 -19.09 22.72 -18.02
N VAL A 40 -18.01 23.42 -18.34
CA VAL A 40 -16.68 22.81 -18.50
C VAL A 40 -16.13 22.36 -17.16
N ILE A 41 -16.12 23.26 -16.15
CA ILE A 41 -15.60 22.96 -14.82
C ILE A 41 -16.38 21.79 -14.19
N LEU A 42 -17.72 21.85 -14.22
CA LEU A 42 -18.56 20.80 -13.63
C LEU A 42 -18.34 19.46 -14.36
N ARG A 43 -18.22 19.48 -15.69
CA ARG A 43 -17.98 18.24 -16.45
C ARG A 43 -16.60 17.63 -16.13
N ILE A 44 -15.56 18.46 -15.96
CA ILE A 44 -14.21 17.96 -15.58
C ILE A 44 -14.26 17.29 -14.20
N VAL A 45 -14.83 17.95 -13.20
CA VAL A 45 -14.88 17.36 -11.85
C VAL A 45 -15.83 16.16 -11.76
N ASP A 46 -16.88 16.10 -12.58
CA ASP A 46 -17.74 14.93 -12.72
C ASP A 46 -16.95 13.75 -13.33
N LEU A 47 -16.17 13.99 -14.40
CA LEU A 47 -15.35 12.96 -15.03
C LEU A 47 -14.28 12.39 -14.08
N LEU A 48 -13.64 13.24 -13.26
CA LEU A 48 -12.65 12.79 -12.28
C LEU A 48 -13.22 11.74 -11.32
N GLN A 49 -14.48 11.86 -10.92
CA GLN A 49 -15.13 10.86 -10.05
C GLN A 49 -15.57 9.59 -10.78
N THR A 50 -15.60 9.57 -12.11
CA THR A 50 -15.89 8.34 -12.86
C THR A 50 -14.67 7.42 -12.96
N ILE A 51 -13.46 7.96 -12.76
CA ILE A 51 -12.25 7.16 -12.74
C ILE A 51 -12.22 6.38 -11.41
N PRO A 52 -12.03 5.05 -11.42
CA PRO A 52 -11.85 4.29 -10.18
C PRO A 52 -10.72 4.88 -9.33
N SER A 53 -10.95 5.05 -8.03
CA SER A 53 -9.99 5.75 -7.14
C SER A 53 -8.60 5.11 -7.14
N LEU A 54 -8.52 3.78 -7.16
CA LEU A 54 -7.24 3.07 -7.24
C LEU A 54 -6.54 3.32 -8.59
N ALA A 55 -7.28 3.34 -9.70
CA ALA A 55 -6.71 3.64 -11.01
C ALA A 55 -6.21 5.10 -11.08
N LEU A 56 -6.95 6.06 -10.49
CA LEU A 56 -6.51 7.44 -10.41
C LEU A 56 -5.20 7.59 -9.62
N LEU A 57 -5.09 6.90 -8.47
CA LEU A 57 -3.85 6.88 -7.69
C LEU A 57 -2.69 6.29 -8.48
N GLY A 58 -2.91 5.18 -9.21
CA GLY A 58 -1.89 4.59 -10.08
C GLY A 58 -1.41 5.53 -11.19
N ILE A 59 -2.34 6.26 -11.84
CA ILE A 59 -1.96 7.25 -12.86
C ILE A 59 -1.11 8.40 -12.26
N ILE A 60 -1.48 8.88 -11.06
CA ILE A 60 -0.76 9.96 -10.40
C ILE A 60 0.63 9.47 -9.95
N MET A 61 0.73 8.24 -9.46
CA MET A 61 1.97 7.61 -9.02
C MET A 61 3.03 7.54 -10.13
N VAL A 62 2.63 7.32 -11.39
CA VAL A 62 3.54 7.33 -12.53
C VAL A 62 4.20 8.70 -12.76
N VAL A 63 3.59 9.77 -12.25
CA VAL A 63 4.07 11.16 -12.45
C VAL A 63 4.76 11.73 -11.21
N LEU A 64 4.33 11.32 -10.02
CA LEU A 64 4.74 11.92 -8.74
C LEU A 64 5.44 10.94 -7.79
N ASP A 65 5.79 9.76 -8.27
CA ASP A 65 6.32 8.65 -7.47
C ASP A 65 5.38 8.14 -6.35
N PRO A 66 5.63 6.96 -5.78
CA PRO A 66 4.89 6.44 -4.64
C PRO A 66 5.05 7.34 -3.41
N GLY A 67 4.02 7.36 -2.55
CA GLY A 67 4.10 8.03 -1.26
C GLY A 67 2.92 8.92 -0.89
N LYS A 68 3.02 9.58 0.25
CA LYS A 68 1.95 10.41 0.84
C LYS A 68 1.48 11.53 -0.08
N LEU A 69 2.39 12.14 -0.88
CA LEU A 69 2.04 13.24 -1.79
C LEU A 69 1.08 12.78 -2.88
N THR A 70 1.36 11.63 -3.50
CA THR A 70 0.51 10.98 -4.50
C THR A 70 -0.89 10.72 -3.97
N VAL A 71 -0.98 10.18 -2.75
CA VAL A 71 -2.26 9.94 -2.07
C VAL A 71 -3.02 11.25 -1.82
N ILE A 72 -2.35 12.26 -1.25
CA ILE A 72 -2.98 13.55 -0.94
C ILE A 72 -3.54 14.19 -2.22
N ILE A 73 -2.79 14.19 -3.32
CA ILE A 73 -3.25 14.74 -4.60
C ILE A 73 -4.41 13.92 -5.17
N GLY A 74 -4.34 12.58 -5.13
CA GLY A 74 -5.41 11.72 -5.61
C GLY A 74 -6.72 11.92 -4.86
N ILE A 75 -6.69 11.94 -3.52
CA ILE A 75 -7.86 12.20 -2.69
C ILE A 75 -8.37 13.64 -2.93
N THR A 76 -7.47 14.59 -3.12
CA THR A 76 -7.84 15.99 -3.44
C THR A 76 -8.68 16.05 -4.71
N LEU A 77 -8.20 15.46 -5.80
CA LEU A 77 -8.93 15.44 -7.07
C LEU A 77 -10.30 14.75 -6.94
N TYR A 78 -10.37 13.66 -6.20
CA TYR A 78 -11.60 12.93 -5.94
C TYR A 78 -12.61 13.75 -5.11
N SER A 79 -12.11 14.59 -4.20
CA SER A 79 -12.90 15.42 -3.29
C SER A 79 -13.34 16.76 -3.90
N LEU A 80 -12.89 17.11 -5.12
CA LEU A 80 -13.25 18.39 -5.75
C LEU A 80 -14.74 18.47 -6.08
N LEU A 81 -15.36 17.39 -6.54
CA LEU A 81 -16.76 17.44 -7.03
C LEU A 81 -17.75 17.96 -5.98
N PRO A 82 -17.83 17.40 -4.75
CA PRO A 82 -18.79 17.87 -3.76
C PRO A 82 -18.53 19.33 -3.38
N ILE A 83 -17.27 19.78 -3.31
CA ILE A 83 -16.93 21.16 -2.96
C ILE A 83 -17.32 22.12 -4.08
N VAL A 84 -16.90 21.85 -5.33
CA VAL A 84 -17.17 22.72 -6.48
C VAL A 84 -18.67 22.82 -6.76
N ARG A 85 -19.37 21.68 -6.74
CA ARG A 85 -20.80 21.62 -7.02
C ARG A 85 -21.61 22.35 -5.95
N ASN A 86 -21.36 22.11 -4.66
CA ASN A 86 -22.08 22.76 -3.58
C ASN A 86 -21.73 24.25 -3.46
N THR A 87 -20.51 24.67 -3.79
CA THR A 87 -20.14 26.09 -3.86
C THR A 87 -20.91 26.80 -4.98
N CYS A 88 -20.95 26.21 -6.17
CA CYS A 88 -21.70 26.78 -7.29
C CYS A 88 -23.20 26.83 -7.00
N LEU A 89 -23.79 25.76 -6.46
CA LEU A 89 -25.21 25.64 -6.12
C LEU A 89 -25.59 26.64 -5.01
N GLY A 90 -24.86 26.65 -3.91
CA GLY A 90 -25.12 27.55 -2.78
C GLY A 90 -25.13 29.04 -3.19
N LEU A 91 -24.16 29.42 -4.05
CA LEU A 91 -24.15 30.78 -4.60
C LEU A 91 -25.33 31.06 -5.54
N GLN A 92 -25.85 30.06 -6.26
CA GLN A 92 -27.04 30.23 -7.10
C GLN A 92 -28.30 30.39 -6.27
N GLU A 93 -28.45 29.70 -5.16
CA GLU A 93 -29.60 29.67 -4.27
C GLU A 93 -29.77 30.93 -3.41
N VAL A 94 -28.75 31.81 -3.34
CA VAL A 94 -28.89 33.09 -2.64
C VAL A 94 -30.04 33.92 -3.24
N ASP A 95 -30.91 34.46 -2.37
CA ASP A 95 -32.10 35.19 -2.72
C ASP A 95 -31.82 36.26 -3.78
N PRO A 96 -32.57 36.29 -4.90
CA PRO A 96 -32.43 37.32 -5.93
C PRO A 96 -32.60 38.76 -5.43
N GLY A 97 -33.50 38.98 -4.47
CA GLY A 97 -33.73 40.31 -3.88
C GLY A 97 -32.52 40.83 -3.13
N VAL A 98 -31.79 39.92 -2.42
CA VAL A 98 -30.49 40.29 -1.78
C VAL A 98 -29.45 40.70 -2.83
N LYS A 99 -29.39 39.91 -3.94
CA LYS A 99 -28.48 40.23 -5.05
C LYS A 99 -28.79 41.54 -5.72
N GLU A 100 -30.06 41.88 -5.88
CA GLU A 100 -30.54 43.13 -6.46
C GLU A 100 -30.29 44.34 -5.51
N ALA A 101 -30.58 44.20 -4.22
CA ALA A 101 -30.29 45.20 -3.22
C ALA A 101 -28.80 45.58 -3.18
N ALA A 102 -27.93 44.55 -3.19
CA ALA A 102 -26.48 44.76 -3.24
C ALA A 102 -26.02 45.48 -4.53
N ARG A 103 -26.66 45.18 -5.68
CA ARG A 103 -26.42 45.95 -6.92
C ARG A 103 -26.88 47.41 -6.81
N GLY A 104 -28.07 47.61 -6.26
CA GLY A 104 -28.62 48.95 -6.05
C GLY A 104 -27.75 49.83 -5.16
N MET A 105 -27.03 49.25 -4.21
CA MET A 105 -26.00 49.88 -3.39
C MET A 105 -24.67 50.14 -4.12
N GLY A 106 -24.54 49.81 -5.41
CA GLY A 106 -23.35 50.10 -6.20
C GLY A 106 -22.21 49.07 -6.00
N MET A 107 -22.46 47.92 -5.38
CA MET A 107 -21.43 46.90 -5.17
C MET A 107 -20.97 46.28 -6.50
N SER A 108 -19.65 46.23 -6.72
CA SER A 108 -19.05 45.51 -7.84
C SER A 108 -19.32 44.01 -7.75
N LYS A 109 -19.35 43.32 -8.88
CA LYS A 109 -19.64 41.87 -8.91
C LYS A 109 -18.71 41.03 -8.01
N PRO A 110 -17.38 41.19 -8.01
CA PRO A 110 -16.49 40.44 -7.12
C PRO A 110 -16.77 40.74 -5.64
N TYR A 111 -16.93 42.00 -5.30
CA TYR A 111 -17.20 42.43 -3.92
C TYR A 111 -18.54 41.86 -3.40
N ARG A 112 -19.58 41.90 -4.22
CA ARG A 112 -20.89 41.35 -3.89
C ARG A 112 -20.80 39.82 -3.68
N VAL A 113 -20.11 39.09 -4.58
CA VAL A 113 -19.95 37.65 -4.47
C VAL A 113 -19.24 37.29 -3.17
N LEU A 114 -18.12 37.95 -2.84
CA LEU A 114 -17.32 37.60 -1.67
C LEU A 114 -17.92 38.07 -0.35
N MET A 115 -18.53 39.27 -0.32
CA MET A 115 -18.96 39.89 0.93
C MET A 115 -20.45 39.72 1.25
N VAL A 116 -21.27 39.35 0.27
CA VAL A 116 -22.72 39.19 0.45
C VAL A 116 -23.16 37.77 0.10
N GLU A 117 -22.88 37.32 -1.13
CA GLU A 117 -23.42 36.06 -1.63
C GLU A 117 -22.72 34.85 -0.97
N PHE A 118 -21.40 34.85 -0.88
CA PHE A 118 -20.62 33.74 -0.30
C PHE A 118 -20.92 33.49 1.19
N PRO A 119 -20.98 34.49 2.07
CA PRO A 119 -21.38 34.29 3.46
C PRO A 119 -22.79 33.70 3.62
N LEU A 120 -23.72 34.06 2.74
CA LEU A 120 -25.10 33.54 2.74
C LEU A 120 -25.15 32.10 2.17
N ALA A 121 -24.31 31.79 1.18
CA ALA A 121 -24.18 30.49 0.59
C ALA A 121 -23.36 29.48 1.46
N PHE A 122 -22.60 29.99 2.44
CA PHE A 122 -21.61 29.21 3.16
C PHE A 122 -22.15 27.94 3.84
N PRO A 123 -23.38 27.89 4.41
CA PRO A 123 -23.93 26.63 4.91
C PRO A 123 -24.02 25.53 3.85
N THR A 124 -24.44 25.88 2.63
CA THR A 124 -24.50 24.90 1.51
C THR A 124 -23.08 24.54 1.02
N VAL A 125 -22.17 25.52 0.97
CA VAL A 125 -20.75 25.29 0.67
C VAL A 125 -20.13 24.31 1.69
N PHE A 126 -20.43 24.53 2.98
CA PHE A 126 -19.90 23.69 4.06
C PHE A 126 -20.44 22.26 4.00
N THR A 127 -21.69 22.05 3.56
CA THR A 127 -22.22 20.71 3.25
C THR A 127 -21.33 20.00 2.23
N GLY A 128 -20.88 20.69 1.18
CA GLY A 128 -19.94 20.12 0.19
C GLY A 128 -18.60 19.75 0.80
N ILE A 129 -18.04 20.59 1.68
CA ILE A 129 -16.80 20.33 2.41
C ILE A 129 -16.97 19.10 3.32
N ARG A 130 -18.07 19.01 4.07
CA ARG A 130 -18.38 17.85 4.92
C ARG A 130 -18.41 16.55 4.15
N ILE A 131 -19.11 16.51 3.01
CA ILE A 131 -19.17 15.33 2.14
C ILE A 131 -17.76 14.95 1.65
N ALA A 132 -16.96 15.93 1.25
CA ALA A 132 -15.60 15.70 0.78
C ALA A 132 -14.71 15.08 1.88
N VAL A 133 -14.77 15.59 3.12
CA VAL A 133 -13.98 15.06 4.25
C VAL A 133 -14.39 13.64 4.61
N VAL A 134 -15.70 13.35 4.68
CA VAL A 134 -16.19 11.99 4.99
C VAL A 134 -15.77 10.99 3.91
N ASN A 135 -15.91 11.37 2.63
CA ASN A 135 -15.48 10.51 1.52
C ASN A 135 -13.97 10.29 1.51
N ALA A 136 -13.18 11.31 1.88
CA ALA A 136 -11.72 11.21 1.97
C ALA A 136 -11.26 10.13 2.96
N ILE A 137 -11.99 9.90 4.07
CA ILE A 137 -11.65 8.86 5.06
C ILE A 137 -11.67 7.47 4.40
N GLY A 138 -12.73 7.15 3.67
CA GLY A 138 -12.83 5.86 2.98
C GLY A 138 -11.83 5.72 1.84
N THR A 139 -11.60 6.79 1.06
CA THR A 139 -10.66 6.78 -0.06
C THR A 139 -9.21 6.67 0.41
N ALA A 140 -8.89 7.22 1.59
CA ALA A 140 -7.54 7.14 2.17
C ALA A 140 -7.10 5.71 2.54
N VAL A 141 -8.02 4.73 2.58
CA VAL A 141 -7.66 3.30 2.74
C VAL A 141 -6.78 2.83 1.57
N PHE A 142 -7.01 3.35 0.37
CA PHE A 142 -6.21 3.01 -0.81
C PHE A 142 -4.78 3.58 -0.78
N ALA A 143 -4.43 4.42 0.22
CA ALA A 143 -3.06 4.90 0.43
C ALA A 143 -2.05 3.76 0.58
N ALA A 144 -2.46 2.65 1.16
CA ALA A 144 -1.62 1.46 1.34
C ALA A 144 -1.04 0.92 0.04
N PHE A 145 -1.78 1.01 -1.07
CA PHE A 145 -1.34 0.48 -2.37
C PHE A 145 -0.28 1.35 -3.05
N VAL A 146 -0.09 2.58 -2.59
CA VAL A 146 0.83 3.55 -3.20
C VAL A 146 1.82 4.14 -2.18
N GLY A 147 2.07 3.44 -1.09
CA GLY A 147 3.06 3.83 -0.09
C GLY A 147 2.67 5.05 0.75
N GLY A 148 1.39 5.28 0.95
CA GLY A 148 0.90 6.43 1.72
C GLY A 148 0.68 6.17 3.21
N GLY A 149 0.79 4.92 3.66
CA GLY A 149 0.59 4.54 5.06
C GLY A 149 -0.85 4.60 5.56
N GLY A 150 -1.02 4.66 6.89
CA GLY A 150 -2.31 4.75 7.56
C GLY A 150 -3.01 3.39 7.76
N LEU A 151 -4.31 3.42 8.07
CA LEU A 151 -5.08 2.21 8.42
C LEU A 151 -5.33 1.26 7.22
N GLY A 152 -5.06 1.70 6.01
CA GLY A 152 -5.23 0.87 4.80
C GLY A 152 -4.35 -0.36 4.82
N GLY A 153 -3.07 -0.23 5.21
CA GLY A 153 -2.12 -1.33 5.30
C GLY A 153 -2.58 -2.43 6.27
N VAL A 154 -3.11 -2.03 7.43
CA VAL A 154 -3.65 -3.00 8.41
C VAL A 154 -4.81 -3.80 7.81
N ILE A 155 -5.71 -3.14 7.07
CA ILE A 155 -6.85 -3.83 6.45
C ILE A 155 -6.37 -4.78 5.36
N THR A 156 -5.45 -4.34 4.51
CA THR A 156 -4.91 -5.16 3.42
C THR A 156 -4.17 -6.39 3.96
N GLN A 157 -3.33 -6.20 5.00
CA GLN A 157 -2.65 -7.31 5.68
C GLN A 157 -3.65 -8.28 6.32
N ALA A 158 -4.66 -7.76 7.04
CA ALA A 158 -5.68 -8.58 7.68
C ALA A 158 -6.50 -9.41 6.68
N ILE A 159 -6.79 -8.86 5.50
CA ILE A 159 -7.44 -9.59 4.39
C ILE A 159 -6.52 -10.74 3.93
N ARG A 160 -5.24 -10.47 3.71
CA ARG A 160 -4.26 -11.45 3.23
C ARG A 160 -4.12 -12.65 4.18
N ILE A 161 -4.02 -12.38 5.50
CA ILE A 161 -3.92 -13.45 6.51
C ILE A 161 -5.28 -14.03 6.94
N SER A 162 -6.39 -13.57 6.31
CA SER A 162 -7.77 -13.97 6.63
C SER A 162 -8.13 -13.78 8.10
N ASP A 163 -7.64 -12.70 8.74
CA ASP A 163 -7.99 -12.33 10.11
C ASP A 163 -9.25 -11.46 10.15
N MET A 164 -10.40 -12.10 10.24
CA MET A 164 -11.70 -11.42 10.32
C MET A 164 -11.81 -10.49 11.52
N SER A 165 -11.14 -10.80 12.63
CA SER A 165 -11.20 -9.99 13.85
C SER A 165 -10.46 -8.66 13.66
N LEU A 166 -9.30 -8.69 13.02
CA LEU A 166 -8.51 -7.51 12.70
C LEU A 166 -9.18 -6.66 11.61
N ILE A 167 -9.79 -7.29 10.57
CA ILE A 167 -10.59 -6.60 9.55
C ILE A 167 -11.72 -5.81 10.21
N LEU A 168 -12.51 -6.45 11.07
CA LEU A 168 -13.63 -5.82 11.76
C LEU A 168 -13.16 -4.71 12.71
N ALA A 169 -12.06 -4.93 13.44
CA ALA A 169 -11.49 -3.93 14.33
C ALA A 169 -11.01 -2.68 13.58
N ALA A 170 -10.21 -2.84 12.52
CA ALA A 170 -9.70 -1.72 11.73
C ALA A 170 -10.81 -0.97 11.01
N THR A 171 -11.77 -1.70 10.40
CA THR A 171 -12.95 -1.10 9.77
C THR A 171 -13.83 -0.38 10.81
N GLY A 172 -13.99 -0.96 12.02
CA GLY A 172 -14.71 -0.34 13.11
C GLY A 172 -14.10 0.99 13.55
N VAL A 173 -12.78 1.06 13.65
CA VAL A 173 -12.06 2.31 13.95
C VAL A 173 -12.28 3.37 12.86
N LEU A 174 -12.17 3.00 11.57
CA LEU A 174 -12.47 3.92 10.46
C LEU A 174 -13.92 4.44 10.52
N MET A 175 -14.87 3.54 10.80
CA MET A 175 -16.28 3.91 10.95
C MET A 175 -16.49 4.89 12.11
N VAL A 176 -15.85 4.66 13.26
CA VAL A 176 -15.93 5.56 14.40
C VAL A 176 -15.34 6.93 14.07
N ILE A 177 -14.19 6.97 13.41
CA ILE A 177 -13.56 8.22 12.95
C ILE A 177 -14.51 8.98 12.00
N ALA A 178 -15.07 8.28 10.99
CA ALA A 178 -15.98 8.88 10.03
C ALA A 178 -17.23 9.45 10.71
N VAL A 179 -17.87 8.67 11.59
CA VAL A 179 -19.08 9.11 12.32
C VAL A 179 -18.78 10.29 13.24
N VAL A 180 -17.67 10.25 13.99
CA VAL A 180 -17.29 11.34 14.91
C VAL A 180 -17.03 12.64 14.13
N LEU A 181 -16.27 12.57 13.04
CA LEU A 181 -16.00 13.74 12.20
C LEU A 181 -17.28 14.26 11.54
N ASP A 182 -18.14 13.37 11.05
CA ASP A 182 -19.42 13.75 10.44
C ASP A 182 -20.35 14.45 11.46
N LEU A 183 -20.45 13.93 12.69
CA LEU A 183 -21.24 14.54 13.75
C LEU A 183 -20.71 15.92 14.15
N ILE A 184 -19.40 16.08 14.29
CA ILE A 184 -18.75 17.36 14.58
C ILE A 184 -19.06 18.37 13.47
N MET A 185 -18.86 17.99 12.21
CA MET A 185 -19.12 18.86 11.08
C MET A 185 -20.61 19.18 10.91
N SER A 186 -21.49 18.21 11.15
CA SER A 186 -22.95 18.39 11.14
C SER A 186 -23.40 19.40 12.21
N TRP A 187 -22.82 19.31 13.41
CA TRP A 187 -23.08 20.27 14.47
C TRP A 187 -22.66 21.68 14.06
N PHE A 188 -21.46 21.85 13.48
CA PHE A 188 -21.02 23.15 12.94
C PHE A 188 -21.96 23.68 11.85
N GLU A 189 -22.37 22.82 10.90
CA GLU A 189 -23.33 23.17 9.85
C GLU A 189 -24.66 23.68 10.44
N GLY A 190 -25.17 22.97 11.46
CA GLY A 190 -26.38 23.35 12.17
C GLY A 190 -26.26 24.73 12.87
N GLN A 191 -25.08 25.03 13.44
CA GLN A 191 -24.84 26.35 14.07
C GLN A 191 -24.78 27.49 13.02
N MET A 192 -24.18 27.21 11.86
CA MET A 192 -24.10 28.19 10.77
C MET A 192 -25.48 28.51 10.16
N ARG A 193 -26.35 27.50 9.99
CA ARG A 193 -27.74 27.71 9.51
C ARG A 193 -28.58 28.54 10.47
N LYS A 194 -28.33 28.46 11.79
CA LYS A 194 -29.01 29.27 12.80
C LYS A 194 -28.50 30.73 12.89
N SER A 195 -27.23 30.94 12.52
CA SER A 195 -26.61 32.28 12.53
C SER A 195 -26.92 32.98 11.22
N ARG A 196 -27.92 33.86 11.21
CA ARG A 196 -28.29 34.68 10.04
C ARG A 196 -27.11 35.54 9.59
N GLY A 197 -26.35 35.07 8.59
CA GLY A 197 -25.39 35.79 7.75
C GLY A 197 -24.29 36.61 8.45
N GLY A 198 -23.02 36.40 8.10
CA GLY A 198 -21.93 37.33 8.37
C GLY A 198 -21.22 37.22 9.73
N SER A 199 -21.49 36.22 10.54
CA SER A 199 -20.81 36.03 11.82
C SER A 199 -19.36 35.49 11.61
N LYS A 200 -18.39 36.05 12.38
CA LYS A 200 -17.01 35.49 12.50
C LYS A 200 -17.00 34.01 12.84
N LYS A 201 -18.09 33.47 13.38
CA LYS A 201 -18.29 32.02 13.67
C LYS A 201 -18.25 31.12 12.43
N MET A 202 -18.43 31.68 11.23
CA MET A 202 -18.32 30.95 9.96
C MET A 202 -16.94 30.34 9.74
N TRP A 203 -15.89 30.99 10.24
CA TRP A 203 -14.51 30.52 10.06
C TRP A 203 -14.03 29.55 11.14
N ILE A 204 -14.81 29.32 12.21
CA ILE A 204 -14.42 28.39 13.30
C ILE A 204 -14.18 26.97 12.79
N PRO A 205 -15.03 26.37 11.93
CA PRO A 205 -14.77 25.02 11.42
C PRO A 205 -13.51 24.94 10.57
N VAL A 206 -13.28 25.95 9.72
CA VAL A 206 -12.07 25.99 8.88
C VAL A 206 -10.82 26.12 9.77
N ALA A 207 -10.87 27.00 10.77
CA ALA A 207 -9.79 27.16 11.74
C ALA A 207 -9.54 25.87 12.55
N ALA A 208 -10.61 25.15 12.91
CA ALA A 208 -10.49 23.86 13.61
C ALA A 208 -9.81 22.78 12.73
N ILE A 209 -10.16 22.71 11.45
CA ILE A 209 -9.51 21.80 10.48
C ILE A 209 -8.03 22.15 10.32
N VAL A 210 -7.71 23.44 10.17
CA VAL A 210 -6.32 23.92 10.08
C VAL A 210 -5.53 23.61 11.35
N LEU A 211 -6.12 23.84 12.53
CA LEU A 211 -5.47 23.53 13.80
C LEU A 211 -5.22 22.02 13.95
N ALA A 212 -6.23 21.20 13.63
CA ALA A 212 -6.08 19.74 13.66
C ALA A 212 -4.98 19.29 12.70
N PHE A 213 -4.90 19.87 11.51
CA PHE A 213 -3.83 19.58 10.56
C PHE A 213 -2.45 19.98 11.12
N ILE A 214 -2.32 21.15 11.75
CA ILE A 214 -1.06 21.58 12.37
C ILE A 214 -0.63 20.62 13.47
N LEU A 215 -1.56 20.13 14.29
CA LEU A 215 -1.27 19.14 15.34
C LEU A 215 -0.84 17.78 14.79
N LEU A 216 -1.26 17.45 13.58
CA LEU A 216 -0.92 16.19 12.92
C LEU A 216 0.30 16.28 11.98
N LEU A 217 0.89 17.47 11.78
CA LEU A 217 2.09 17.65 10.96
C LEU A 217 3.25 16.68 11.27
N PRO A 218 3.53 16.34 12.55
CA PRO A 218 4.59 15.36 12.84
C PRO A 218 4.36 14.00 12.19
N TYR A 219 3.12 13.54 12.08
CA TYR A 219 2.76 12.24 11.48
C TYR A 219 2.78 12.23 9.94
N GLY A 220 2.89 13.40 9.32
CA GLY A 220 3.01 13.56 7.88
C GLY A 220 4.44 13.66 7.37
N ARG A 221 5.39 13.89 8.26
CA ARG A 221 6.80 13.97 7.88
C ARG A 221 7.32 12.59 7.55
N GLY A 222 8.08 12.48 6.45
CA GLY A 222 8.91 11.33 6.18
C GLY A 222 9.94 11.16 7.29
N GLY A 223 10.42 9.95 7.49
CA GLY A 223 11.44 9.65 8.47
C GLY A 223 12.71 10.48 8.25
N THR A 224 13.37 10.84 9.33
CA THR A 224 14.72 11.42 9.30
C THR A 224 15.65 10.43 9.99
N GLY A 225 16.56 9.83 9.25
CA GLY A 225 17.57 8.89 9.74
C GLY A 225 18.77 8.95 8.83
N ASP A 226 19.84 8.26 9.22
CA ASP A 226 21.04 8.11 8.40
C ASP A 226 20.80 7.12 7.26
N ILE A 227 19.91 6.15 7.49
CA ILE A 227 19.45 5.13 6.54
C ILE A 227 17.93 5.16 6.50
N LEU A 228 17.37 5.28 5.30
CA LEU A 228 15.94 5.29 5.05
C LEU A 228 15.53 4.04 4.27
N LEU A 229 14.50 3.36 4.71
CA LEU A 229 13.90 2.26 3.96
C LEU A 229 12.37 2.30 4.07
N TYR A 230 11.69 1.83 3.03
CA TYR A 230 10.26 1.60 3.10
C TYR A 230 10.00 0.17 3.57
N ASP A 231 9.04 0.01 4.48
CA ASP A 231 8.67 -1.31 4.94
C ASP A 231 8.00 -2.12 3.82
N GLY A 232 8.07 -3.44 3.95
CA GLY A 232 7.39 -4.34 3.02
C GLY A 232 5.90 -4.47 3.33
N ASP A 233 5.15 -4.96 2.36
CA ASP A 233 3.71 -5.17 2.47
C ASP A 233 3.34 -6.59 2.98
N TYR A 234 4.32 -7.43 3.34
CA TYR A 234 4.14 -8.74 3.95
C TYR A 234 5.21 -9.04 5.02
N SER A 235 4.91 -9.94 5.94
CA SER A 235 5.66 -10.17 7.18
C SER A 235 7.13 -10.54 7.00
N GLU A 236 7.47 -11.32 5.97
CA GLU A 236 8.86 -11.70 5.68
C GLU A 236 9.73 -10.46 5.40
N THR A 237 9.28 -9.56 4.53
CA THR A 237 10.01 -8.33 4.24
C THR A 237 10.08 -7.40 5.44
N GLN A 238 9.01 -7.33 6.23
CA GLN A 238 9.00 -6.56 7.48
C GLN A 238 10.00 -7.11 8.49
N LEU A 239 10.03 -8.43 8.69
CA LEU A 239 10.99 -9.08 9.57
C LEU A 239 12.42 -8.73 9.19
N MET A 240 12.75 -8.81 7.90
CA MET A 240 14.09 -8.49 7.41
C MET A 240 14.46 -7.03 7.60
N HIS A 241 13.54 -6.09 7.31
CA HIS A 241 13.77 -4.66 7.53
C HIS A 241 13.94 -4.31 9.01
N HIS A 242 13.16 -4.95 9.90
CA HIS A 242 13.31 -4.77 11.34
C HIS A 242 14.62 -5.36 11.87
N MET A 243 15.09 -6.50 11.31
CA MET A 243 16.41 -7.05 11.61
C MET A 243 17.54 -6.11 11.17
N VAL A 244 17.43 -5.51 9.97
CA VAL A 244 18.36 -4.47 9.49
C VAL A 244 18.45 -3.33 10.51
N LYS A 245 17.31 -2.79 10.92
CA LYS A 245 17.26 -1.68 11.88
C LYS A 245 17.93 -2.05 13.19
N MET A 246 17.60 -3.20 13.75
CA MET A 246 18.13 -3.64 15.04
C MET A 246 19.64 -3.88 14.98
N LEU A 247 20.15 -4.51 13.92
CA LEU A 247 21.59 -4.81 13.78
C LEU A 247 22.41 -3.54 13.56
N VAL A 248 21.95 -2.65 12.68
CA VAL A 248 22.69 -1.42 12.38
C VAL A 248 22.69 -0.48 13.59
N GLU A 249 21.56 -0.29 14.27
CA GLU A 249 21.46 0.59 15.44
C GLU A 249 22.17 0.02 16.68
N ASP A 250 22.34 -1.32 16.80
CA ASP A 250 23.08 -1.94 17.89
C ASP A 250 24.60 -1.84 17.69
N GLN A 251 25.08 -1.98 16.44
CA GLN A 251 26.49 -2.08 16.14
C GLN A 251 27.13 -0.75 15.69
N THR A 252 26.32 0.30 15.49
CA THR A 252 26.78 1.63 15.05
C THR A 252 26.01 2.74 15.75
N ASP A 253 26.45 3.99 15.55
CA ASP A 253 25.70 5.19 15.97
C ASP A 253 24.70 5.66 14.90
N LEU A 254 24.49 4.89 13.80
CA LEU A 254 23.58 5.23 12.73
C LEU A 254 22.13 4.98 13.15
N THR A 255 21.22 5.80 12.63
CA THR A 255 19.78 5.67 12.83
C THR A 255 19.10 5.13 11.58
N VAL A 256 18.32 4.05 11.71
CA VAL A 256 17.54 3.46 10.63
C VAL A 256 16.07 3.82 10.78
N THR A 257 15.52 4.48 9.78
CA THR A 257 14.10 4.82 9.75
C THR A 257 13.36 3.94 8.77
N ILE A 258 12.47 3.08 9.32
CA ILE A 258 11.51 2.32 8.53
C ILE A 258 10.31 3.22 8.28
N GLN A 259 10.03 3.46 7.00
CA GLN A 259 8.92 4.30 6.54
C GLN A 259 7.66 3.46 6.31
N ASP A 260 6.63 4.07 5.71
CA ASP A 260 5.35 3.40 5.43
C ASP A 260 5.54 2.19 4.48
N GLN A 261 4.63 1.23 4.57
CA GLN A 261 4.66 0.00 3.76
C GLN A 261 4.51 0.29 2.26
N MET A 262 5.30 -0.39 1.47
CA MET A 262 5.24 -0.36 0.00
C MET A 262 5.34 -1.76 -0.59
N SER A 263 4.77 -1.94 -1.80
CA SER A 263 5.03 -3.15 -2.60
C SER A 263 6.48 -3.20 -3.07
N GLN A 264 6.96 -4.39 -3.39
CA GLN A 264 8.32 -4.60 -3.90
C GLN A 264 8.66 -3.70 -5.10
N VAL A 265 7.73 -3.56 -6.06
CA VAL A 265 7.91 -2.73 -7.25
C VAL A 265 8.05 -1.24 -6.90
N ASN A 266 7.24 -0.75 -5.96
CA ASN A 266 7.31 0.64 -5.53
C ASN A 266 8.58 0.91 -4.73
N ASN A 267 9.01 -0.06 -3.92
CA ASN A 267 10.26 0.00 -3.15
C ASN A 267 11.47 0.08 -4.09
N TRP A 268 11.51 -0.80 -5.12
CA TRP A 268 12.51 -0.76 -6.17
C TRP A 268 12.56 0.60 -6.89
N ASN A 269 11.39 1.17 -7.24
CA ASN A 269 11.36 2.48 -7.90
C ASN A 269 11.91 3.59 -7.01
N SER A 270 11.62 3.56 -5.70
CA SER A 270 12.16 4.52 -4.74
C SER A 270 13.66 4.31 -4.46
N LEU A 271 14.15 3.06 -4.53
CA LEU A 271 15.56 2.73 -4.31
C LEU A 271 16.46 3.25 -5.44
N LYS A 272 16.03 3.11 -6.70
CA LYS A 272 16.78 3.56 -7.88
C LYS A 272 16.64 5.05 -8.21
N ASP A 273 15.75 5.77 -7.51
CA ASP A 273 15.51 7.19 -7.73
C ASP A 273 16.55 8.07 -7.01
N ASP A 274 16.90 9.19 -7.64
CA ASP A 274 17.83 10.18 -7.08
C ASP A 274 17.27 10.99 -5.91
N SER A 275 16.01 10.73 -5.51
CA SER A 275 15.36 11.41 -4.39
C SER A 275 15.91 11.05 -3.00
N HIS A 276 16.71 9.98 -2.91
CA HIS A 276 17.26 9.43 -1.65
C HIS A 276 16.17 9.20 -0.57
N THR A 277 15.03 8.70 -0.98
CA THR A 277 13.92 8.35 -0.05
C THR A 277 13.98 6.91 0.42
N CYS A 278 14.80 6.06 -0.23
CA CYS A 278 15.06 4.67 0.11
C CYS A 278 16.53 4.35 -0.16
N ASP A 279 17.23 3.79 0.81
CA ASP A 279 18.66 3.48 0.72
C ASP A 279 18.91 1.97 0.60
N LEU A 280 18.00 1.15 1.09
CA LEU A 280 18.06 -0.31 0.97
C LEU A 280 16.69 -0.96 1.04
N MET A 281 16.58 -2.18 0.50
CA MET A 281 15.41 -3.04 0.62
C MET A 281 15.80 -4.52 0.62
N ILE A 282 14.93 -5.38 1.15
CA ILE A 282 14.98 -6.82 0.90
C ILE A 282 14.30 -7.15 -0.42
N SER A 283 14.88 -8.02 -1.21
CA SER A 283 14.27 -8.60 -2.41
C SER A 283 14.80 -10.01 -2.66
N TYR A 284 14.52 -10.56 -3.84
CA TYR A 284 14.96 -11.89 -4.26
C TYR A 284 15.65 -11.79 -5.62
N ASP A 285 16.75 -12.51 -5.80
CA ASP A 285 17.51 -12.47 -7.05
C ASP A 285 16.63 -12.78 -8.28
N GLY A 286 15.75 -13.76 -8.19
CA GLY A 286 14.77 -14.07 -9.25
C GLY A 286 13.73 -12.95 -9.47
N THR A 287 13.26 -12.28 -8.42
CA THR A 287 12.35 -11.12 -8.55
C THR A 287 13.05 -9.93 -9.20
N ILE A 288 14.32 -9.72 -8.85
CA ILE A 288 15.12 -8.66 -9.49
C ILE A 288 15.24 -8.95 -10.98
N LEU A 289 15.60 -10.17 -11.36
CA LEU A 289 15.70 -10.58 -12.75
C LEU A 289 14.38 -10.36 -13.52
N THR A 290 13.30 -10.97 -13.03
CA THR A 290 12.07 -11.08 -13.81
C THR A 290 11.18 -9.84 -13.72
N THR A 291 11.07 -9.24 -12.53
CA THR A 291 10.14 -8.13 -12.29
C THR A 291 10.79 -6.77 -12.47
N PHE A 292 12.03 -6.61 -12.00
CA PHE A 292 12.69 -5.29 -11.99
C PHE A 292 13.52 -5.04 -13.26
N LEU A 293 14.25 -6.05 -13.72
CA LEU A 293 15.03 -5.96 -14.95
C LEU A 293 14.22 -6.34 -16.20
N GLY A 294 13.07 -7.02 -16.02
CA GLY A 294 12.19 -7.44 -17.13
C GLY A 294 12.81 -8.50 -18.03
N GLN A 295 13.70 -9.34 -17.47
CA GLN A 295 14.39 -10.43 -18.15
C GLN A 295 13.80 -11.79 -17.68
N ASP A 296 14.19 -12.89 -18.31
CA ASP A 296 13.76 -14.23 -17.91
C ASP A 296 14.99 -15.10 -17.58
N THR A 297 14.77 -16.21 -16.92
CA THR A 297 15.83 -17.19 -16.57
C THR A 297 16.58 -17.71 -17.80
N VAL A 298 15.94 -17.73 -18.99
CA VAL A 298 16.57 -18.09 -20.27
C VAL A 298 17.59 -17.06 -20.74
N ASP A 299 17.58 -15.84 -20.22
CA ASP A 299 18.53 -14.78 -20.55
C ASP A 299 19.83 -14.92 -19.75
N VAL A 300 19.82 -15.71 -18.67
CA VAL A 300 21.00 -15.99 -17.84
C VAL A 300 21.95 -16.93 -18.61
N PRO A 301 23.23 -16.55 -18.79
CA PRO A 301 24.19 -17.39 -19.50
C PRO A 301 24.37 -18.76 -18.85
N GLU A 302 24.57 -19.79 -19.68
CA GLU A 302 24.79 -21.16 -19.20
C GLU A 302 26.00 -21.22 -18.23
N GLY A 303 25.78 -21.79 -17.05
CA GLY A 303 26.81 -21.95 -16.01
C GLY A 303 26.96 -20.71 -15.08
N MET A 304 26.16 -19.66 -15.27
CA MET A 304 26.08 -18.51 -14.34
C MET A 304 24.86 -18.67 -13.44
N THR A 305 24.96 -18.30 -12.18
CA THR A 305 23.80 -18.26 -11.28
C THR A 305 22.97 -16.99 -11.55
N ILE A 306 21.68 -17.02 -11.18
CA ILE A 306 20.84 -15.82 -11.25
C ILE A 306 21.47 -14.70 -10.41
N TYR A 307 21.97 -15.03 -9.22
CA TYR A 307 22.63 -14.10 -8.33
C TYR A 307 23.82 -13.38 -9.01
N ASP A 308 24.75 -14.13 -9.63
CA ASP A 308 25.93 -13.54 -10.28
C ASP A 308 25.53 -12.68 -11.49
N TYR A 309 24.52 -13.10 -12.25
CA TYR A 309 24.03 -12.38 -13.41
C TYR A 309 23.39 -11.05 -13.01
N VAL A 310 22.48 -11.09 -12.04
CA VAL A 310 21.78 -9.91 -11.52
C VAL A 310 22.75 -8.89 -10.92
N GLN A 311 23.80 -9.37 -10.22
CA GLN A 311 24.83 -8.46 -9.67
C GLN A 311 25.47 -7.59 -10.78
N GLY A 312 25.80 -8.19 -11.91
CA GLY A 312 26.37 -7.44 -13.05
C GLY A 312 25.42 -6.42 -13.68
N GLU A 313 24.12 -6.72 -13.69
CA GLU A 313 23.10 -5.82 -14.23
C GLU A 313 22.80 -4.63 -13.29
N LEU A 314 22.90 -4.84 -11.97
CA LEU A 314 22.64 -3.83 -10.94
C LEU A 314 23.63 -2.68 -10.94
N ASP A 315 24.87 -2.88 -11.42
CA ASP A 315 25.89 -1.83 -11.53
C ASP A 315 25.39 -0.62 -12.34
N SER A 316 24.54 -0.86 -13.35
CA SER A 316 23.95 0.20 -14.17
C SER A 316 22.94 1.08 -13.43
N TYR A 317 22.45 0.62 -12.28
CA TYR A 317 21.49 1.33 -11.43
C TYR A 317 22.15 1.95 -10.19
N GLY A 318 23.46 1.76 -9.99
CA GLY A 318 24.16 2.20 -8.77
C GLY A 318 23.69 1.43 -7.52
N LEU A 319 23.46 0.13 -7.68
CA LEU A 319 22.94 -0.76 -6.64
C LEU A 319 23.82 -2.00 -6.51
N THR A 320 24.02 -2.42 -5.28
CA THR A 320 24.71 -3.66 -4.92
C THR A 320 23.73 -4.60 -4.20
N GLN A 321 23.69 -5.87 -4.61
CA GLN A 321 23.08 -6.90 -3.78
C GLN A 321 24.11 -7.49 -2.83
N LEU A 322 23.71 -7.67 -1.55
CA LEU A 322 24.55 -8.31 -0.54
C LEU A 322 24.45 -9.83 -0.64
N GLU A 323 25.22 -10.54 0.20
CA GLU A 323 25.23 -12.01 0.19
C GLU A 323 23.85 -12.61 0.45
N GLN A 324 23.59 -13.78 -0.16
CA GLN A 324 22.34 -14.52 -0.01
C GLN A 324 22.06 -14.90 1.44
N LEU A 325 20.84 -14.66 1.90
CA LEU A 325 20.43 -14.82 3.30
C LEU A 325 20.25 -16.29 3.73
N GLY A 326 20.02 -17.19 2.76
CA GLY A 326 19.90 -18.63 2.97
C GLY A 326 18.48 -19.20 2.86
N PHE A 327 17.48 -18.34 2.64
CA PHE A 327 16.11 -18.78 2.31
C PHE A 327 15.75 -18.42 0.87
N GLU A 328 14.84 -19.20 0.34
CA GLU A 328 14.28 -19.04 -0.99
C GLU A 328 12.78 -18.80 -0.88
N ASN A 329 12.31 -17.72 -1.47
CA ASN A 329 10.88 -17.43 -1.57
C ASN A 329 10.43 -17.67 -3.02
N THR A 330 10.35 -18.94 -3.39
CA THR A 330 9.92 -19.37 -4.72
C THR A 330 8.46 -19.82 -4.75
N TYR A 331 7.90 -19.93 -5.95
CA TYR A 331 6.65 -20.67 -6.10
C TYR A 331 6.85 -22.14 -5.70
N ALA A 332 5.86 -22.67 -5.02
CA ALA A 332 5.78 -24.08 -4.66
C ALA A 332 4.36 -24.60 -4.89
N ILE A 333 4.21 -25.90 -4.90
CA ILE A 333 2.91 -26.56 -5.05
C ILE A 333 2.48 -27.10 -3.69
N GLY A 334 1.35 -26.62 -3.19
CA GLY A 334 0.74 -27.06 -1.93
C GLY A 334 -0.51 -27.87 -2.16
N VAL A 335 -0.69 -28.92 -1.36
CA VAL A 335 -1.90 -29.74 -1.32
C VAL A 335 -2.36 -29.89 0.14
N PRO A 336 -3.67 -30.06 0.42
CA PRO A 336 -4.13 -30.39 1.76
C PRO A 336 -3.43 -31.65 2.29
N GLN A 337 -3.00 -31.64 3.57
CA GLN A 337 -2.31 -32.78 4.18
C GLN A 337 -3.10 -34.09 4.02
N ALA A 338 -4.42 -34.02 4.14
CA ALA A 338 -5.28 -35.20 3.96
C ALA A 338 -5.18 -35.83 2.56
N LEU A 339 -5.08 -34.98 1.52
CA LEU A 339 -4.88 -35.46 0.14
C LEU A 339 -3.49 -36.05 -0.04
N ALA A 340 -2.47 -35.41 0.54
CA ALA A 340 -1.10 -35.95 0.51
C ALA A 340 -1.00 -37.31 1.19
N ASP A 341 -1.66 -37.47 2.35
CA ASP A 341 -1.68 -38.76 3.08
C ASP A 341 -2.46 -39.83 2.33
N GLU A 342 -3.58 -39.48 1.68
CA GLU A 342 -4.42 -40.44 0.93
C GLU A 342 -3.70 -41.03 -0.28
N TYR A 343 -2.95 -40.21 -1.02
CA TYR A 343 -2.29 -40.61 -2.27
C TYR A 343 -0.78 -40.79 -2.11
N GLY A 344 -0.21 -40.52 -0.93
CA GLY A 344 1.22 -40.65 -0.67
C GLY A 344 2.05 -39.62 -1.42
N LEU A 345 1.57 -38.39 -1.55
CA LEU A 345 2.21 -37.32 -2.33
C LEU A 345 3.40 -36.72 -1.56
N GLU A 346 4.58 -36.77 -2.15
CA GLU A 346 5.82 -36.17 -1.63
C GLU A 346 6.36 -35.12 -2.61
N THR A 347 6.27 -35.38 -3.91
CA THR A 347 6.84 -34.59 -4.99
C THR A 347 5.75 -34.08 -5.94
N ILE A 348 6.08 -33.06 -6.77
CA ILE A 348 5.16 -32.56 -7.81
C ILE A 348 4.86 -33.71 -8.83
N SER A 349 5.84 -34.53 -9.14
CA SER A 349 5.64 -35.67 -10.04
C SER A 349 4.62 -36.71 -9.54
N ASP A 350 4.40 -36.80 -8.22
CA ASP A 350 3.38 -37.70 -7.65
C ASP A 350 1.94 -37.28 -7.99
N LEU A 351 1.73 -36.04 -8.42
CA LEU A 351 0.42 -35.56 -8.89
C LEU A 351 0.03 -36.16 -10.27
N ILE A 352 0.99 -36.56 -11.11
CA ILE A 352 0.75 -36.97 -12.50
C ILE A 352 -0.38 -38.01 -12.63
N PRO A 353 -0.40 -39.11 -11.84
CA PRO A 353 -1.41 -40.16 -12.00
C PRO A 353 -2.83 -39.77 -11.55
N ILE A 354 -3.00 -38.65 -10.82
CA ILE A 354 -4.30 -38.22 -10.24
C ILE A 354 -4.72 -36.81 -10.66
N ALA A 355 -3.87 -36.08 -11.39
CA ALA A 355 -4.14 -34.67 -11.75
C ALA A 355 -5.46 -34.48 -12.49
N ASP A 356 -5.92 -35.45 -13.27
CA ASP A 356 -7.19 -35.42 -14.01
C ASP A 356 -8.45 -35.48 -13.13
N GLN A 357 -8.27 -35.69 -11.82
CA GLN A 357 -9.33 -35.67 -10.79
C GLN A 357 -9.25 -34.43 -9.89
N LEU A 358 -8.19 -33.61 -10.01
CA LEU A 358 -7.90 -32.51 -9.13
C LEU A 358 -8.12 -31.15 -9.81
N THR A 359 -8.58 -30.17 -9.04
CA THR A 359 -8.70 -28.77 -9.44
C THR A 359 -7.50 -27.99 -8.96
N PHE A 360 -6.87 -27.25 -9.89
CA PHE A 360 -5.71 -26.42 -9.61
C PHE A 360 -6.11 -24.96 -9.35
N GLY A 361 -5.57 -24.32 -8.32
CA GLY A 361 -5.80 -22.92 -7.97
C GLY A 361 -4.52 -22.11 -7.96
N ALA A 362 -4.56 -20.91 -8.56
CA ALA A 362 -3.45 -19.96 -8.53
C ALA A 362 -3.94 -18.52 -8.69
N GLU A 363 -3.05 -17.56 -8.44
CA GLU A 363 -3.29 -16.15 -8.73
C GLU A 363 -3.43 -15.93 -10.24
N GLN A 364 -4.17 -14.84 -10.61
CA GLN A 364 -4.43 -14.49 -12.01
C GLN A 364 -3.14 -14.36 -12.84
N GLU A 365 -2.07 -13.84 -12.23
CA GLU A 365 -0.77 -13.65 -12.86
C GLU A 365 -0.11 -14.97 -13.27
N PHE A 366 -0.38 -16.05 -12.56
CA PHE A 366 0.14 -17.38 -12.90
C PHE A 366 -0.48 -17.93 -14.18
N PHE A 367 -1.72 -17.51 -14.50
CA PHE A 367 -2.43 -17.95 -15.71
C PHE A 367 -2.24 -17.05 -16.93
N THR A 368 -2.03 -15.74 -16.72
CA THR A 368 -2.20 -14.74 -17.80
C THR A 368 -0.92 -14.00 -18.20
N LEU A 369 0.09 -13.96 -17.32
CA LEU A 369 1.36 -13.31 -17.67
C LEU A 369 2.22 -14.28 -18.52
N GLU A 370 2.94 -13.70 -19.49
CA GLU A 370 3.98 -14.40 -20.24
C GLU A 370 5.18 -14.68 -19.31
N GLY A 371 5.86 -15.81 -19.52
CA GLY A 371 7.05 -16.21 -18.77
C GLY A 371 7.21 -17.71 -18.63
N SER A 372 8.41 -18.14 -18.29
CA SER A 372 8.77 -19.55 -18.15
C SER A 372 8.10 -20.25 -16.97
N MET A 373 7.81 -19.50 -15.88
CA MET A 373 7.25 -20.01 -14.63
C MET A 373 5.74 -19.75 -14.50
N LYS A 374 4.95 -20.16 -15.50
CA LYS A 374 3.50 -19.95 -15.57
C LYS A 374 2.78 -21.28 -15.75
N TYR A 375 1.45 -21.25 -15.67
CA TYR A 375 0.61 -22.44 -15.68
C TYR A 375 0.87 -23.36 -16.89
N ASP A 376 0.81 -22.82 -18.10
CA ASP A 376 0.99 -23.62 -19.32
C ASP A 376 2.38 -24.25 -19.43
N PRO A 377 3.52 -23.53 -19.20
CA PRO A 377 4.82 -24.14 -19.08
C PRO A 377 4.92 -25.19 -17.97
N PHE A 378 4.35 -24.93 -16.78
CA PHE A 378 4.38 -25.82 -15.64
C PHE A 378 3.70 -27.17 -15.93
N VAL A 379 2.45 -27.13 -16.38
CA VAL A 379 1.71 -28.37 -16.68
C VAL A 379 2.32 -29.14 -17.83
N LYS A 380 2.88 -28.43 -18.82
CA LYS A 380 3.58 -29.08 -19.94
C LYS A 380 4.88 -29.72 -19.51
N PHE A 381 5.64 -29.10 -18.63
CA PHE A 381 6.94 -29.58 -18.15
C PHE A 381 6.78 -30.90 -17.36
N TYR A 382 5.86 -30.91 -16.41
CA TYR A 382 5.56 -32.10 -15.60
C TYR A 382 4.65 -33.11 -16.29
N GLY A 383 3.98 -32.75 -17.39
CA GLY A 383 2.98 -33.58 -18.04
C GLY A 383 1.68 -33.71 -17.24
N LEU A 384 1.34 -32.69 -16.45
CA LEU A 384 0.13 -32.62 -15.65
C LEU A 384 -1.10 -32.28 -16.51
N ASN A 385 -2.25 -32.84 -16.16
CA ASN A 385 -3.52 -32.55 -16.82
C ASN A 385 -4.61 -32.44 -15.77
N PHE A 386 -4.73 -31.26 -15.14
CA PHE A 386 -5.73 -31.03 -14.12
C PHE A 386 -7.16 -31.05 -14.70
N GLN A 387 -8.14 -31.49 -13.87
CA GLN A 387 -9.55 -31.51 -14.22
C GLN A 387 -10.06 -30.08 -14.52
N ASP A 388 -9.67 -29.12 -13.73
CA ASP A 388 -9.98 -27.69 -13.87
C ASP A 388 -8.86 -26.83 -13.30
N ALA A 389 -8.83 -25.55 -13.71
CA ALA A 389 -7.87 -24.58 -13.23
C ALA A 389 -8.58 -23.25 -12.93
N VAL A 390 -8.50 -22.80 -11.68
CA VAL A 390 -9.28 -21.67 -11.14
C VAL A 390 -8.35 -20.53 -10.76
N SER A 391 -8.66 -19.33 -11.19
CA SER A 391 -8.01 -18.12 -10.71
C SER A 391 -8.60 -17.67 -9.37
N VAL A 392 -7.73 -17.33 -8.43
CA VAL A 392 -8.10 -16.82 -7.10
C VAL A 392 -7.28 -15.58 -6.75
N ASP A 393 -7.86 -14.67 -5.99
CA ASP A 393 -7.11 -13.55 -5.42
C ASP A 393 -6.08 -14.02 -4.39
N MET A 394 -4.87 -13.43 -4.41
CA MET A 394 -3.78 -13.78 -3.50
C MET A 394 -4.21 -13.77 -2.01
N GLY A 395 -5.00 -12.77 -1.60
CA GLY A 395 -5.51 -12.64 -0.23
C GLY A 395 -6.57 -13.68 0.14
N LEU A 396 -7.18 -14.36 -0.82
CA LEU A 396 -8.25 -15.34 -0.60
C LEU A 396 -7.81 -16.79 -0.85
N LYS A 397 -6.62 -17.02 -1.36
CA LYS A 397 -6.08 -18.31 -1.78
C LYS A 397 -6.15 -19.38 -0.67
N TYR A 398 -5.65 -19.03 0.50
CA TYR A 398 -5.63 -19.97 1.64
C TYR A 398 -7.02 -20.32 2.16
N SER A 399 -7.93 -19.34 2.21
CA SER A 399 -9.32 -19.61 2.55
C SER A 399 -10.03 -20.45 1.49
N ALA A 400 -9.69 -20.27 0.23
CA ALA A 400 -10.31 -21.01 -0.87
C ALA A 400 -9.89 -22.49 -0.88
N ILE A 401 -8.59 -22.80 -0.64
CA ILE A 401 -8.15 -24.19 -0.53
C ILE A 401 -8.66 -24.86 0.75
N GLU A 402 -8.70 -24.17 1.88
CA GLU A 402 -9.27 -24.66 3.14
C GLU A 402 -10.75 -25.03 2.99
N ASN A 403 -11.50 -24.27 2.21
CA ASN A 403 -12.91 -24.53 1.92
C ASN A 403 -13.15 -25.54 0.76
N GLY A 404 -12.10 -26.12 0.20
CA GLY A 404 -12.19 -27.11 -0.88
C GLY A 404 -12.63 -26.55 -2.23
N SER A 405 -12.33 -25.27 -2.50
CA SER A 405 -12.60 -24.65 -3.81
C SER A 405 -11.68 -25.19 -4.89
N PHE A 406 -10.51 -25.69 -4.53
CA PHE A 406 -9.54 -26.41 -5.35
C PHE A 406 -8.69 -27.33 -4.47
N ASP A 407 -8.00 -28.28 -5.10
CA ASP A 407 -7.28 -29.36 -4.41
C ASP A 407 -5.76 -29.12 -4.39
N VAL A 408 -5.25 -28.39 -5.37
CA VAL A 408 -3.82 -28.08 -5.55
C VAL A 408 -3.67 -26.58 -5.68
N ALA A 409 -2.73 -25.98 -4.95
CA ALA A 409 -2.50 -24.54 -4.98
C ALA A 409 -1.05 -24.19 -5.33
N VAL A 410 -0.86 -23.10 -6.07
CA VAL A 410 0.42 -22.39 -6.05
C VAL A 410 0.54 -21.66 -4.73
N VAL A 411 1.61 -21.88 -4.01
CA VAL A 411 1.94 -21.24 -2.73
C VAL A 411 3.35 -20.65 -2.79
N TYR A 412 3.77 -19.96 -1.75
CA TYR A 412 5.14 -19.51 -1.58
C TYR A 412 5.82 -20.37 -0.50
N SER A 413 7.08 -20.75 -0.74
CA SER A 413 7.82 -21.67 0.13
C SER A 413 7.99 -21.18 1.56
N THR A 414 8.12 -19.89 1.76
CA THR A 414 8.31 -19.22 3.07
C THR A 414 7.02 -18.77 3.76
N ASP A 415 5.84 -18.99 3.13
CA ASP A 415 4.58 -18.50 3.68
C ASP A 415 4.08 -19.35 4.85
N GLY A 416 4.08 -18.80 6.05
CA GLY A 416 3.59 -19.44 7.27
C GLY A 416 2.12 -19.84 7.22
N LEU A 417 1.33 -19.27 6.30
CA LEU A 417 -0.07 -19.66 6.11
C LEU A 417 -0.21 -21.08 5.55
N ASN A 418 0.81 -21.64 4.88
CA ASN A 418 0.83 -23.05 4.46
C ASN A 418 0.61 -23.97 5.67
N LYS A 419 1.34 -23.73 6.76
CA LYS A 419 1.21 -24.47 8.02
C LYS A 419 -0.14 -24.23 8.69
N LYS A 420 -0.64 -22.99 8.66
CA LYS A 420 -1.94 -22.63 9.26
C LYS A 420 -3.10 -23.42 8.68
N VAL A 421 -3.17 -23.56 7.37
CA VAL A 421 -4.25 -24.28 6.68
C VAL A 421 -3.95 -25.76 6.44
N GLY A 422 -2.86 -26.27 7.00
CA GLY A 422 -2.49 -27.67 6.93
C GLY A 422 -2.15 -28.13 5.51
N LEU A 423 -1.41 -27.33 4.77
CA LEU A 423 -0.87 -27.72 3.46
C LEU A 423 0.45 -28.46 3.62
N LYS A 424 0.60 -29.50 2.84
CA LYS A 424 1.90 -30.09 2.51
C LYS A 424 2.42 -29.41 1.25
N VAL A 425 3.58 -28.81 1.35
CA VAL A 425 4.33 -28.30 0.20
C VAL A 425 5.07 -29.48 -0.41
N LEU A 426 4.84 -29.70 -1.73
CA LEU A 426 5.48 -30.80 -2.48
C LEU A 426 6.87 -30.36 -2.94
N GLU A 427 7.80 -31.33 -2.97
CA GLU A 427 9.14 -31.13 -3.51
C GLU A 427 9.09 -30.94 -5.04
N ASP A 428 9.76 -29.91 -5.55
CA ASP A 428 9.97 -29.71 -6.99
C ASP A 428 11.09 -30.61 -7.51
N ASP A 429 10.78 -31.88 -7.66
CA ASP A 429 11.72 -32.97 -7.96
C ASP A 429 12.40 -32.90 -9.35
N GLN A 430 11.90 -32.00 -10.22
CA GLN A 430 12.48 -31.75 -11.54
C GLN A 430 13.05 -30.33 -11.69
N SER A 431 13.02 -29.52 -10.61
CA SER A 431 13.56 -28.13 -10.57
C SER A 431 12.96 -27.25 -11.66
N PHE A 432 11.63 -27.22 -11.73
CA PHE A 432 10.90 -26.33 -12.64
C PHE A 432 10.94 -24.87 -12.16
N PHE A 433 10.76 -24.66 -10.85
CA PHE A 433 10.85 -23.35 -10.26
C PHE A 433 12.31 -23.04 -9.95
N PRO A 434 12.87 -21.93 -10.46
CA PRO A 434 14.24 -21.54 -10.11
C PRO A 434 14.31 -21.05 -8.67
N ASP A 435 15.51 -21.04 -8.15
CA ASP A 435 15.80 -20.49 -6.84
C ASP A 435 15.53 -18.97 -6.81
N TYR A 436 14.87 -18.50 -5.76
CA TYR A 436 14.60 -17.10 -5.48
C TYR A 436 15.20 -16.76 -4.12
N ASN A 437 16.53 -16.57 -4.10
CA ASN A 437 17.26 -16.32 -2.87
C ASN A 437 16.99 -14.91 -2.32
N GLY A 438 16.68 -14.83 -1.03
CA GLY A 438 16.57 -13.56 -0.33
C GLY A 438 17.89 -12.80 -0.30
N VAL A 439 17.90 -11.54 -0.71
CA VAL A 439 19.08 -10.67 -0.74
C VAL A 439 18.71 -9.24 -0.31
N PHE A 440 19.62 -8.52 0.32
CA PHE A 440 19.47 -7.09 0.47
C PHE A 440 19.99 -6.37 -0.77
N LEU A 441 19.19 -5.43 -1.28
CA LEU A 441 19.61 -4.45 -2.29
C LEU A 441 19.95 -3.16 -1.57
N VAL A 442 21.13 -2.62 -1.83
CA VAL A 442 21.65 -1.44 -1.16
C VAL A 442 22.18 -0.46 -2.21
N ARG A 443 21.98 0.82 -2.01
CA ARG A 443 22.56 1.87 -2.85
C ARG A 443 24.07 1.93 -2.69
N ASP A 444 24.81 2.08 -3.77
CA ASP A 444 26.27 2.17 -3.75
C ASP A 444 26.76 3.39 -2.96
N ASP A 445 26.06 4.53 -3.07
CA ASP A 445 26.41 5.76 -2.33
C ASP A 445 26.21 5.63 -0.81
N LEU A 446 25.26 4.78 -0.35
CA LEU A 446 25.15 4.42 1.06
C LEU A 446 26.38 3.62 1.51
N LEU A 447 26.80 2.61 0.73
CA LEU A 447 27.97 1.78 1.04
C LEU A 447 29.29 2.55 0.94
N GLU A 448 29.37 3.54 0.04
CA GLU A 448 30.51 4.47 0.01
C GLU A 448 30.60 5.33 1.26
N LYS A 449 29.44 5.77 1.80
CA LYS A 449 29.35 6.63 2.98
C LYS A 449 29.50 5.84 4.28
N TYR A 450 28.95 4.63 4.35
CA TYR A 450 28.90 3.76 5.51
C TYR A 450 29.27 2.31 5.14
N PRO A 451 30.54 2.02 4.83
CA PRO A 451 30.96 0.70 4.35
C PRO A 451 30.71 -0.44 5.36
N GLU A 452 30.65 -0.13 6.65
CA GLU A 452 30.35 -1.08 7.71
C GLU A 452 28.94 -1.70 7.62
N VAL A 453 28.01 -1.05 6.93
CA VAL A 453 26.64 -1.54 6.78
C VAL A 453 26.61 -2.87 6.04
N ALA A 454 27.42 -3.03 4.98
CA ALA A 454 27.51 -4.31 4.25
C ALA A 454 27.99 -5.45 5.14
N ASP A 455 29.05 -5.21 5.94
CA ASP A 455 29.61 -6.22 6.85
C ASP A 455 28.60 -6.63 7.94
N ILE A 456 27.85 -5.65 8.45
CA ILE A 456 26.81 -5.89 9.47
C ILE A 456 25.67 -6.74 8.90
N LEU A 457 25.15 -6.40 7.73
CA LEU A 457 24.03 -7.11 7.13
C LEU A 457 24.44 -8.50 6.63
N ASN A 458 25.66 -8.67 6.12
CA ASN A 458 26.21 -9.96 5.73
C ASN A 458 26.43 -10.94 6.92
N GLN A 459 26.29 -10.47 8.18
CA GLN A 459 26.21 -11.41 9.32
C GLN A 459 25.00 -12.34 9.25
N LEU A 460 23.96 -11.97 8.47
CA LEU A 460 22.78 -12.81 8.22
C LEU A 460 22.97 -13.79 7.05
N ALA A 461 24.04 -13.65 6.27
CA ALA A 461 24.30 -14.49 5.09
C ALA A 461 24.28 -15.98 5.44
N GLY A 462 23.46 -16.75 4.73
CA GLY A 462 23.31 -18.21 4.92
C GLY A 462 22.74 -18.66 6.26
N LYS A 463 22.25 -17.72 7.11
CA LYS A 463 21.78 -18.08 8.47
C LYS A 463 20.29 -18.27 8.61
N ILE A 464 19.52 -18.00 7.59
CA ILE A 464 18.06 -18.08 7.62
C ILE A 464 17.59 -19.15 6.63
N PRO A 465 17.51 -20.43 7.01
CA PRO A 465 16.93 -21.46 6.13
C PRO A 465 15.47 -21.17 5.82
N THR A 466 14.97 -21.69 4.67
CA THR A 466 13.57 -21.50 4.20
C THR A 466 12.55 -21.90 5.27
N GLU A 467 12.75 -23.03 5.93
CA GLU A 467 11.87 -23.52 7.01
C GLU A 467 11.88 -22.57 8.23
N GLN A 468 13.03 -21.97 8.52
CA GLN A 468 13.14 -21.00 9.61
C GLN A 468 12.38 -19.72 9.24
N MET A 469 12.49 -19.24 8.01
CA MET A 469 11.73 -18.08 7.55
C MET A 469 10.21 -18.35 7.58
N ALA A 470 9.77 -19.53 7.16
CA ALA A 470 8.36 -19.95 7.25
C ALA A 470 7.87 -19.99 8.70
N GLU A 471 8.72 -20.38 9.67
CA GLU A 471 8.37 -20.35 11.10
C GLU A 471 8.27 -18.90 11.62
N LEU A 472 9.18 -18.00 11.22
CA LEU A 472 9.14 -16.60 11.62
C LEU A 472 7.88 -15.90 11.09
N THR A 473 7.53 -16.13 9.82
CA THR A 473 6.31 -15.58 9.24
C THR A 473 5.05 -16.16 9.88
N TYR A 474 5.05 -17.46 10.24
CA TYR A 474 3.95 -18.08 10.99
C TYR A 474 3.73 -17.40 12.34
N GLN A 475 4.78 -17.10 13.09
CA GLN A 475 4.66 -16.42 14.39
C GLN A 475 4.04 -15.01 14.24
N VAL A 476 4.35 -14.30 13.17
CA VAL A 476 3.76 -12.97 12.91
C VAL A 476 2.32 -13.10 12.41
N ASP A 477 2.11 -13.87 11.34
CA ASP A 477 0.84 -13.87 10.59
C ASP A 477 -0.25 -14.72 11.24
N VAL A 478 0.13 -15.74 12.01
CA VAL A 478 -0.81 -16.71 12.60
C VAL A 478 -0.90 -16.58 14.12
N GLU A 479 0.24 -16.49 14.82
CA GLU A 479 0.25 -16.35 16.27
C GLU A 479 0.01 -14.89 16.71
N GLY A 480 0.10 -13.92 15.78
CA GLY A 480 -0.19 -12.51 16.03
C GLY A 480 0.89 -11.81 16.86
N ARG A 481 2.11 -12.33 16.85
CA ARG A 481 3.28 -11.70 17.47
C ARG A 481 3.70 -10.48 16.69
N THR A 482 4.31 -9.51 17.34
CA THR A 482 4.82 -8.35 16.64
C THR A 482 6.09 -8.68 15.85
N VAL A 483 6.30 -8.00 14.71
CA VAL A 483 7.51 -8.15 13.89
C VAL A 483 8.76 -7.88 14.72
N ASP A 484 8.74 -6.84 15.57
CA ASP A 484 9.85 -6.47 16.44
C ASP A 484 10.23 -7.60 17.43
N GLU A 485 9.23 -8.23 18.07
CA GLU A 485 9.48 -9.32 19.02
C GLU A 485 10.10 -10.52 18.32
N VAL A 486 9.53 -10.95 17.18
CA VAL A 486 10.01 -12.10 16.43
C VAL A 486 11.41 -11.86 15.86
N ALA A 487 11.65 -10.70 15.25
CA ALA A 487 12.95 -10.32 14.71
C ALA A 487 14.03 -10.29 15.81
N ARG A 488 13.73 -9.65 16.96
CA ARG A 488 14.68 -9.58 18.08
C ARG A 488 15.03 -10.95 18.64
N GLU A 489 14.03 -11.79 18.93
CA GLU A 489 14.27 -13.13 19.47
C GLU A 489 15.10 -13.98 18.51
N PHE A 490 14.85 -13.86 17.21
CA PHE A 490 15.63 -14.57 16.22
C PHE A 490 17.09 -14.09 16.18
N LEU A 491 17.33 -12.77 16.18
CA LEU A 491 18.68 -12.20 16.22
C LEU A 491 19.44 -12.59 17.49
N VAL A 492 18.76 -12.62 18.65
CA VAL A 492 19.32 -13.12 19.91
C VAL A 492 19.68 -14.61 19.80
N SER A 493 18.83 -15.42 19.18
CA SER A 493 19.10 -16.85 18.99
C SER A 493 20.33 -17.13 18.11
N LEU A 494 20.64 -16.22 17.19
CA LEU A 494 21.84 -16.24 16.36
C LEU A 494 23.08 -15.67 17.09
N GLY A 495 22.92 -15.08 18.28
CA GLY A 495 23.99 -14.39 19.03
C GLY A 495 24.43 -13.08 18.38
N LEU A 496 23.56 -12.45 17.61
CA LEU A 496 23.79 -11.18 16.90
C LEU A 496 23.29 -9.97 17.71
N LEU A 497 22.45 -10.17 18.70
CA LEU A 497 22.00 -9.18 19.67
C LEU A 497 22.10 -9.73 21.10
N GLU A 498 22.25 -8.85 22.07
CA GLU A 498 22.11 -9.21 23.49
C GLU A 498 20.62 -9.41 23.88
N ALA A 499 20.36 -10.34 24.83
CA ALA A 499 19.04 -10.74 25.28
C ALA A 499 18.28 -9.63 26.03
#